data_5ad22233ac2b45b537c7361c742ecda0
#
_entry.id   5ad22233ac2b45b537c7361c742ecda0
#
_cell.length_a   1.000
_cell.length_b   1.000
_cell.length_c   1.000
_cell.angle_alpha   90.00
_cell.angle_beta   90.00
_cell.angle_gamma   90.00
#
_symmetry.space_group_name_H-M   'P 1'
#
loop_
_entity.id
_entity.type
_entity.pdbx_description
1 polymer ?
#
loop_
_entity_poly.entity_id
_entity_poly.type
_entity_poly.pdbx_seq_one_letter_code
_entity_poly.pdbx_strand_id
1 'polypeptide(L)'
;MLTNTLYKFLPGRKEFFDNFLLRASSRNSLNDPFEVMPSTISFAKFLHAQGETRWGHSVKEIETTLKEKKVNGIKQYGKIDLFDRTGVISLTETKRNLLMWSHYADSHKGMVIEFDIKHKFFNTPEVGNNFEGLVHRVRYDRERPDDIKGWYEWFIYKSDEWIYEKEHRFLVPLHRCSVCFEGIPSKGKIIDARSVHDV
;
A
#
# COMPACT_ATOMS: atom_id res chain seq x y z
N MET A 1 18.19 -10.87 -9.24
CA MET A 1 17.29 -10.76 -10.41
C MET A 1 15.90 -10.53 -9.88
N LEU A 2 15.20 -9.50 -10.33
CA LEU A 2 13.77 -9.38 -10.07
C LEU A 2 13.06 -10.51 -10.79
N THR A 3 12.24 -11.28 -10.08
CA THR A 3 11.41 -12.29 -10.72
C THR A 3 10.41 -11.58 -11.61
N ASN A 4 10.25 -12.04 -12.86
CA ASN A 4 9.25 -11.47 -13.76
C ASN A 4 7.82 -11.89 -13.38
N THR A 5 7.70 -12.75 -12.38
CA THR A 5 6.45 -13.39 -11.97
C THR A 5 6.21 -13.16 -10.49
N LEU A 6 5.04 -12.65 -10.16
CA LEU A 6 4.54 -12.52 -8.79
C LEU A 6 3.18 -13.22 -8.64
N TYR A 7 2.82 -13.52 -7.41
CA TYR A 7 1.64 -14.29 -7.07
C TYR A 7 0.70 -13.50 -6.16
N LYS A 8 -0.59 -13.74 -6.30
CA LYS A 8 -1.58 -13.23 -5.36
C LYS A 8 -2.44 -14.36 -4.83
N PHE A 9 -2.46 -14.48 -3.51
CA PHE A 9 -3.37 -15.38 -2.80
C PHE A 9 -4.76 -14.73 -2.70
N LEU A 10 -5.79 -15.50 -2.97
CA LEU A 10 -7.18 -15.07 -2.92
C LEU A 10 -8.05 -16.16 -2.29
N PRO A 11 -9.13 -15.78 -1.58
CA PRO A 11 -10.21 -16.72 -1.30
C PRO A 11 -10.76 -17.32 -2.60
N GLY A 12 -11.32 -18.52 -2.52
CA GLY A 12 -11.94 -19.19 -3.66
C GLY A 12 -13.20 -18.44 -4.13
N ARG A 13 -13.04 -17.44 -4.98
CA ARG A 13 -14.13 -16.62 -5.52
C ARG A 13 -14.34 -16.92 -7.00
N LYS A 14 -15.51 -17.50 -7.33
CA LYS A 14 -15.90 -17.72 -8.71
C LYS A 14 -15.96 -16.42 -9.53
N GLU A 15 -16.43 -15.36 -8.89
CA GLU A 15 -16.61 -14.03 -9.47
C GLU A 15 -15.29 -13.43 -10.00
N PHE A 16 -14.14 -13.87 -9.47
CA PHE A 16 -12.85 -13.44 -10.02
C PHE A 16 -12.70 -13.84 -11.49
N PHE A 17 -13.16 -15.03 -11.87
CA PHE A 17 -13.06 -15.51 -13.26
C PHE A 17 -14.10 -14.88 -14.18
N ASP A 18 -15.17 -14.32 -13.62
CA ASP A 18 -16.20 -13.63 -14.40
C ASP A 18 -15.78 -12.21 -14.76
N ASN A 19 -15.03 -11.52 -13.88
CA ASN A 19 -14.73 -10.10 -14.02
C ASN A 19 -13.25 -9.72 -13.91
N PHE A 20 -12.38 -10.61 -13.42
CA PHE A 20 -10.96 -10.40 -13.19
C PHE A 20 -10.63 -9.20 -12.30
N LEU A 21 -11.54 -8.84 -11.39
CA LEU A 21 -11.33 -7.70 -10.49
C LEU A 21 -10.30 -8.01 -9.40
N LEU A 22 -9.33 -7.13 -9.26
CA LEU A 22 -8.37 -7.14 -8.16
C LEU A 22 -8.73 -6.05 -7.15
N ARG A 23 -8.63 -6.39 -5.88
CA ARG A 23 -8.85 -5.44 -4.81
C ARG A 23 -7.60 -4.59 -4.58
N ALA A 24 -7.73 -3.27 -4.71
CA ALA A 24 -6.78 -2.30 -4.18
C ALA A 24 -7.19 -1.93 -2.76
N SER A 25 -6.40 -2.35 -1.78
CA SER A 25 -6.67 -2.11 -0.35
C SER A 25 -6.27 -0.68 0.02
N SER A 26 -7.16 0.05 0.69
CA SER A 26 -6.78 1.29 1.36
C SER A 26 -5.87 0.96 2.56
N ARG A 27 -5.11 1.94 3.05
CA ARG A 27 -4.23 1.75 4.23
C ARG A 27 -4.96 1.19 5.45
N ASN A 28 -6.21 1.58 5.66
CA ASN A 28 -7.02 1.12 6.80
C ASN A 28 -7.50 -0.33 6.66
N SER A 29 -7.25 -0.97 5.52
CA SER A 29 -7.60 -2.36 5.22
C SER A 29 -6.39 -3.28 5.17
N LEU A 30 -5.19 -2.78 5.50
CA LEU A 30 -3.99 -3.59 5.62
C LEU A 30 -3.99 -4.34 6.95
N ASN A 31 -3.36 -5.51 6.99
CA ASN A 31 -3.39 -6.40 8.17
C ASN A 31 -2.51 -5.92 9.31
N ASP A 32 -1.37 -5.31 9.00
CA ASP A 32 -0.46 -4.79 10.00
C ASP A 32 -0.90 -3.38 10.41
N PRO A 33 -1.27 -3.15 11.68
CA PRO A 33 -1.69 -1.84 12.16
C PRO A 33 -0.58 -0.78 12.10
N PHE A 34 0.66 -1.19 11.89
CA PHE A 34 1.81 -0.29 11.75
C PHE A 34 2.10 0.11 10.30
N GLU A 35 1.49 -0.56 9.34
CA GLU A 35 1.66 -0.25 7.92
C GLU A 35 1.08 1.12 7.56
N VAL A 36 1.83 1.85 6.73
CA VAL A 36 1.44 3.18 6.24
C VAL A 36 1.07 4.15 7.38
N MET A 37 1.67 3.94 8.55
CA MET A 37 1.52 4.81 9.72
C MET A 37 2.89 5.29 10.20
N PRO A 38 3.31 6.49 9.82
CA PRO A 38 4.55 7.07 10.31
C PRO A 38 4.49 7.30 11.83
N SER A 39 5.64 7.17 12.50
CA SER A 39 5.78 7.71 13.86
C SER A 39 5.67 9.24 13.82
N THR A 40 5.32 9.86 14.95
CA THR A 40 5.20 11.32 15.01
C THR A 40 6.52 12.00 14.63
N ILE A 41 7.65 11.45 15.09
CA ILE A 41 8.97 12.00 14.79
C ILE A 41 9.33 11.82 13.31
N SER A 42 9.08 10.64 12.71
CA SER A 42 9.30 10.40 11.30
C SER A 42 8.50 11.37 10.43
N PHE A 43 7.23 11.59 10.81
CA PHE A 43 6.38 12.51 10.09
C PHE A 43 6.82 13.97 10.27
N ALA A 44 7.30 14.37 11.45
CA ALA A 44 7.86 15.71 11.68
C ALA A 44 9.13 15.94 10.84
N LYS A 45 10.04 14.96 10.78
CA LYS A 45 11.22 15.01 9.91
C LYS A 45 10.84 15.18 8.44
N PHE A 46 9.86 14.41 7.98
CA PHE A 46 9.37 14.51 6.61
C PHE A 46 8.78 15.89 6.31
N LEU A 47 7.90 16.41 7.16
CA LEU A 47 7.31 17.74 6.98
C LEU A 47 8.38 18.84 6.94
N HIS A 48 9.33 18.78 7.86
CA HIS A 48 10.45 19.71 7.89
C HIS A 48 11.28 19.65 6.60
N ALA A 49 11.60 18.45 6.11
CA ALA A 49 12.33 18.25 4.86
C ALA A 49 11.56 18.75 3.62
N GLN A 50 10.21 18.78 3.68
CA GLN A 50 9.36 19.38 2.64
C GLN A 50 9.22 20.90 2.74
N GLY A 51 9.91 21.53 3.69
CA GLY A 51 9.81 22.98 3.93
C GLY A 51 8.48 23.42 4.54
N GLU A 52 7.78 22.50 5.21
CA GLU A 52 6.49 22.81 5.85
C GLU A 52 6.70 23.53 7.18
N THR A 53 6.33 24.82 7.23
CA THR A 53 6.56 25.71 8.37
C THR A 53 5.32 26.00 9.22
N ARG A 54 4.12 25.58 8.77
CA ARG A 54 2.85 25.82 9.49
C ARG A 54 2.80 25.19 10.88
N TRP A 55 3.65 24.21 11.13
CA TRP A 55 3.66 23.40 12.36
C TRP A 55 4.86 23.69 13.24
N GLY A 56 5.81 24.50 12.77
CA GLY A 56 7.06 24.86 13.42
C GLY A 56 8.20 25.02 12.43
N HIS A 57 9.30 25.58 12.88
CA HIS A 57 10.52 25.82 12.07
C HIS A 57 11.61 24.76 12.29
N SER A 58 11.40 23.90 13.27
CA SER A 58 12.30 22.78 13.56
C SER A 58 11.54 21.48 13.72
N VAL A 59 12.23 20.36 13.52
CA VAL A 59 11.64 19.01 13.70
C VAL A 59 11.01 18.87 15.07
N LYS A 60 11.67 19.39 16.14
CA LYS A 60 11.18 19.32 17.51
C LYS A 60 9.89 20.11 17.72
N GLU A 61 9.80 21.31 17.18
CA GLU A 61 8.58 22.13 17.25
C GLU A 61 7.44 21.47 16.50
N ILE A 62 7.70 20.97 15.29
CA ILE A 62 6.72 20.23 14.51
C ILE A 62 6.24 19.00 15.30
N GLU A 63 7.14 18.20 15.83
CA GLU A 63 6.78 17.01 16.63
C GLU A 63 5.92 17.37 17.84
N THR A 64 6.29 18.42 18.58
CA THR A 64 5.53 18.91 19.74
C THR A 64 4.13 19.33 19.32
N THR A 65 4.01 20.14 18.28
CA THR A 65 2.72 20.58 17.75
C THR A 65 1.85 19.39 17.31
N LEU A 66 2.45 18.38 16.68
CA LEU A 66 1.77 17.16 16.28
C LEU A 66 1.21 16.38 17.48
N LYS A 67 1.99 16.28 18.57
CA LYS A 67 1.59 15.61 19.80
C LYS A 67 0.50 16.37 20.55
N GLU A 68 0.65 17.69 20.71
CA GLU A 68 -0.27 18.55 21.45
C GLU A 68 -1.66 18.63 20.82
N LYS A 69 -1.74 18.68 19.51
CA LYS A 69 -3.01 18.71 18.77
C LYS A 69 -3.75 17.38 18.81
N LYS A 70 -3.25 16.40 19.58
CA LYS A 70 -3.83 15.04 19.64
C LYS A 70 -4.26 14.56 18.25
N VAL A 71 -3.35 14.75 17.29
CA VAL A 71 -3.60 14.35 15.93
C VAL A 71 -3.62 12.85 15.91
N ASN A 72 -4.79 12.30 16.18
CA ASN A 72 -5.08 10.89 16.04
C ASN A 72 -4.95 10.53 14.57
N GLY A 73 -3.72 10.14 14.22
CA GLY A 73 -3.36 9.80 12.86
C GLY A 73 -3.40 11.02 11.94
N ILE A 74 -2.72 10.84 10.96
CA ILE A 74 -2.48 11.68 9.79
C ILE A 74 -3.73 12.42 9.22
N LYS A 75 -4.94 12.13 9.64
CA LYS A 75 -6.22 12.63 9.08
C LYS A 75 -6.43 14.16 9.05
N GLN A 76 -5.64 14.94 9.77
CA GLN A 76 -5.85 16.40 9.87
C GLN A 76 -4.92 17.25 8.99
N TYR A 77 -4.06 16.64 8.21
CA TYR A 77 -3.11 17.36 7.36
C TYR A 77 -3.53 17.26 5.89
N GLY A 78 -3.76 18.35 5.22
CA GLY A 78 -4.25 18.39 3.83
C GLY A 78 -3.41 17.62 2.78
N LYS A 79 -2.22 17.11 3.14
CA LYS A 79 -1.44 16.16 2.31
C LYS A 79 -1.71 14.69 2.64
N ILE A 80 -2.53 14.41 3.62
CA ILE A 80 -2.94 13.07 4.03
C ILE A 80 -3.85 12.42 3.02
N ASP A 81 -4.48 13.23 2.26
CA ASP A 81 -5.27 12.80 1.14
C ASP A 81 -4.51 11.84 0.20
N LEU A 82 -3.17 11.96 0.09
CA LEU A 82 -2.34 11.03 -0.68
C LEU A 82 -2.39 9.61 -0.13
N PHE A 83 -2.31 9.43 1.20
CA PHE A 83 -2.39 8.10 1.81
C PHE A 83 -3.78 7.47 1.65
N ASP A 84 -4.83 8.29 1.71
CA ASP A 84 -6.20 7.82 1.56
C ASP A 84 -6.61 7.66 0.08
N ARG A 85 -5.86 8.27 -0.85
CA ARG A 85 -6.09 8.15 -2.30
C ARG A 85 -5.33 7.02 -2.96
N THR A 86 -4.36 6.42 -2.26
CA THR A 86 -3.54 5.35 -2.81
C THR A 86 -4.01 3.99 -2.31
N GLY A 87 -4.25 3.11 -3.24
CA GLY A 87 -4.57 1.71 -2.98
C GLY A 87 -3.34 0.82 -3.14
N VAL A 88 -3.35 -0.30 -2.44
CA VAL A 88 -2.29 -1.31 -2.46
C VAL A 88 -2.84 -2.63 -2.98
N ILE A 89 -2.22 -3.16 -4.03
CA ILE A 89 -2.40 -4.55 -4.44
C ILE A 89 -1.15 -5.31 -4.01
N SER A 90 -1.28 -6.12 -2.95
CA SER A 90 -0.18 -6.95 -2.43
C SER A 90 -0.01 -8.20 -3.28
N LEU A 91 1.23 -8.44 -3.66
CA LEU A 91 1.71 -9.60 -4.42
C LEU A 91 2.86 -10.25 -3.66
N THR A 92 3.25 -11.46 -3.99
CA THR A 92 4.35 -12.19 -3.34
C THR A 92 5.25 -12.90 -4.34
N GLU A 93 6.50 -13.15 -3.95
CA GLU A 93 7.45 -13.95 -4.76
C GLU A 93 7.18 -15.46 -4.66
N THR A 94 6.34 -15.92 -3.74
CA THR A 94 6.17 -17.34 -3.45
C THR A 94 4.73 -17.81 -3.53
N LYS A 95 4.50 -18.95 -4.19
CA LYS A 95 3.20 -19.63 -4.21
C LYS A 95 3.10 -20.83 -3.27
N ARG A 96 4.19 -21.15 -2.56
CA ARG A 96 4.28 -22.41 -1.76
C ARG A 96 4.31 -22.18 -0.26
N ASN A 97 4.24 -20.95 0.21
CA ASN A 97 4.31 -20.65 1.64
C ASN A 97 2.98 -21.00 2.33
N LEU A 98 3.03 -21.93 3.29
CA LEU A 98 1.85 -22.42 4.00
C LEU A 98 1.16 -21.34 4.83
N LEU A 99 1.92 -20.40 5.41
CA LEU A 99 1.34 -19.27 6.15
C LEU A 99 0.53 -18.37 5.23
N MET A 100 1.03 -18.11 4.02
CA MET A 100 0.29 -17.35 3.01
C MET A 100 -1.00 -18.07 2.59
N TRP A 101 -0.98 -19.38 2.44
CA TRP A 101 -2.18 -20.19 2.17
C TRP A 101 -3.19 -20.10 3.31
N SER A 102 -2.71 -20.15 4.56
CA SER A 102 -3.57 -20.03 5.74
C SER A 102 -4.21 -18.64 5.84
N HIS A 103 -3.42 -17.57 5.71
CA HIS A 103 -3.87 -16.20 5.98
C HIS A 103 -4.68 -15.60 4.83
N TYR A 104 -4.30 -15.89 3.58
CA TYR A 104 -4.81 -15.15 2.41
C TYR A 104 -5.60 -15.99 1.41
N ALA A 105 -5.63 -17.32 1.58
CA ALA A 105 -6.33 -18.24 0.71
C ALA A 105 -7.43 -19.01 1.46
N ASP A 106 -8.23 -18.31 2.27
CA ASP A 106 -9.36 -18.88 3.00
C ASP A 106 -9.00 -20.18 3.72
N SER A 107 -7.96 -20.15 4.56
CA SER A 107 -7.49 -21.32 5.31
C SER A 107 -7.24 -22.53 4.39
N HIS A 108 -6.39 -22.34 3.37
CA HIS A 108 -5.99 -23.36 2.38
C HIS A 108 -7.08 -23.78 1.37
N LYS A 109 -8.24 -23.13 1.34
CA LYS A 109 -9.36 -23.45 0.43
C LYS A 109 -9.43 -22.52 -0.78
N GLY A 110 -8.58 -21.49 -0.81
CA GLY A 110 -8.54 -20.48 -1.84
C GLY A 110 -7.72 -20.86 -3.05
N MET A 111 -7.23 -19.84 -3.73
CA MET A 111 -6.44 -19.98 -4.96
C MET A 111 -5.25 -19.01 -4.96
N VAL A 112 -4.30 -19.29 -5.84
CA VAL A 112 -3.17 -18.41 -6.14
C VAL A 112 -3.19 -18.08 -7.62
N ILE A 113 -3.15 -16.78 -7.92
CA ILE A 113 -3.04 -16.27 -9.28
C ILE A 113 -1.60 -15.86 -9.54
N GLU A 114 -1.09 -16.27 -10.71
CA GLU A 114 0.24 -15.90 -11.18
C GLU A 114 0.12 -14.73 -12.16
N PHE A 115 0.94 -13.70 -11.96
CA PHE A 115 0.99 -12.49 -12.77
C PHE A 115 2.36 -12.31 -13.41
N ASP A 116 2.39 -12.01 -14.70
CA ASP A 116 3.57 -11.44 -15.35
C ASP A 116 3.64 -9.94 -15.06
N ILE A 117 4.62 -9.54 -14.23
CA ILE A 117 4.78 -8.14 -13.84
C ILE A 117 5.38 -7.25 -14.94
N LYS A 118 5.77 -7.82 -16.09
CA LYS A 118 6.13 -7.04 -17.27
C LYS A 118 4.91 -6.57 -18.05
N HIS A 119 3.75 -7.15 -17.78
CA HIS A 119 2.52 -6.71 -18.42
C HIS A 119 2.26 -5.23 -18.14
N LYS A 120 1.72 -4.52 -19.14
CA LYS A 120 1.50 -3.07 -19.05
C LYS A 120 0.63 -2.65 -17.86
N PHE A 121 -0.27 -3.51 -17.38
CA PHE A 121 -1.06 -3.28 -16.18
C PHE A 121 -0.19 -2.87 -14.96
N PHE A 122 0.98 -3.49 -14.79
CA PHE A 122 1.91 -3.22 -13.70
C PHE A 122 2.98 -2.17 -14.03
N ASN A 123 2.89 -1.53 -15.19
CA ASN A 123 3.88 -0.59 -15.71
C ASN A 123 3.20 0.63 -16.34
N THR A 124 2.28 1.24 -15.62
CA THR A 124 1.53 2.45 -16.04
C THR A 124 1.73 3.57 -15.00
N PRO A 125 2.97 4.15 -14.91
CA PRO A 125 3.21 5.20 -13.94
C PRO A 125 2.31 6.41 -14.19
N GLU A 126 1.88 7.04 -13.11
CA GLU A 126 1.18 8.32 -13.19
C GLU A 126 2.11 9.42 -13.72
N VAL A 127 1.57 10.30 -14.56
CA VAL A 127 2.30 11.47 -15.03
C VAL A 127 2.65 12.36 -13.82
N GLY A 128 3.95 12.58 -13.61
CA GLY A 128 4.48 13.36 -12.49
C GLY A 128 4.57 12.60 -11.15
N ASN A 129 4.27 11.30 -11.13
CA ASN A 129 4.40 10.44 -9.97
C ASN A 129 5.04 9.11 -10.37
N ASN A 130 6.30 8.93 -10.03
CA ASN A 130 7.08 7.75 -10.41
C ASN A 130 6.86 6.53 -9.50
N PHE A 131 5.82 6.51 -8.69
CA PHE A 131 5.59 5.44 -7.70
C PHE A 131 4.27 4.71 -7.91
N GLU A 132 3.19 5.42 -8.15
CA GLU A 132 1.92 4.83 -8.50
C GLU A 132 1.95 4.27 -9.93
N GLY A 133 1.28 3.16 -10.14
CA GLY A 133 1.32 2.42 -11.40
C GLY A 133 2.56 1.54 -11.58
N LEU A 134 3.37 1.37 -10.53
CA LEU A 134 4.55 0.52 -10.52
C LEU A 134 4.52 -0.47 -9.35
N VAL A 135 5.25 -1.57 -9.52
CA VAL A 135 5.43 -2.59 -8.48
C VAL A 135 6.70 -2.30 -7.69
N HIS A 136 6.57 -2.26 -6.38
CA HIS A 136 7.66 -2.01 -5.44
C HIS A 136 7.84 -3.18 -4.50
N ARG A 137 9.09 -3.55 -4.24
CA ARG A 137 9.42 -4.55 -3.23
C ARG A 137 9.28 -3.95 -1.84
N VAL A 138 8.63 -4.68 -0.92
CA VAL A 138 8.51 -4.28 0.48
C VAL A 138 9.86 -4.43 1.18
N ARG A 139 10.19 -3.46 2.01
CA ARG A 139 11.34 -3.43 2.90
C ARG A 139 10.87 -3.83 4.29
N TYR A 140 11.53 -4.79 4.89
CA TYR A 140 11.21 -5.30 6.21
C TYR A 140 12.19 -4.75 7.24
N ASP A 141 11.65 -4.20 8.34
CA ASP A 141 12.45 -3.68 9.43
C ASP A 141 11.73 -3.89 10.77
N ARG A 142 12.49 -3.97 11.86
CA ARG A 142 11.95 -4.01 13.24
C ARG A 142 11.39 -2.67 13.66
N GLU A 143 12.02 -1.60 13.20
CA GLU A 143 11.67 -0.25 13.57
C GLU A 143 11.05 0.48 12.38
N ARG A 144 10.17 1.42 12.68
CA ARG A 144 9.64 2.29 11.64
C ARG A 144 10.75 3.18 11.12
N PRO A 145 10.85 3.34 9.80
CA PRO A 145 11.84 4.23 9.21
C PRO A 145 11.61 5.66 9.70
N ASP A 146 12.68 6.32 10.06
CA ASP A 146 12.64 7.71 10.52
C ASP A 146 13.31 8.68 9.52
N ASP A 147 13.93 8.17 8.45
CA ASP A 147 14.51 8.92 7.33
C ASP A 147 13.74 8.63 6.04
N ILE A 148 12.52 9.15 5.96
CA ILE A 148 11.64 9.03 4.80
C ILE A 148 11.82 10.25 3.90
N LYS A 149 12.18 10.01 2.65
CA LYS A 149 12.39 11.05 1.62
C LYS A 149 11.13 11.34 0.81
N GLY A 150 10.31 10.32 0.58
CA GLY A 150 9.09 10.42 -0.18
C GLY A 150 7.90 9.78 0.54
N TRP A 151 6.72 10.36 0.44
CA TRP A 151 5.49 9.88 1.09
C TRP A 151 5.14 8.42 0.72
N TYR A 152 5.49 7.96 -0.48
CA TYR A 152 5.24 6.60 -0.95
C TYR A 152 6.07 5.55 -0.20
N GLU A 153 7.19 5.95 0.41
CA GLU A 153 8.06 5.01 1.12
C GLU A 153 7.33 4.36 2.30
N TRP A 154 6.40 5.06 2.95
CA TRP A 154 5.58 4.46 3.99
C TRP A 154 4.72 3.28 3.50
N PHE A 155 4.41 3.24 2.19
CA PHE A 155 3.67 2.12 1.61
C PHE A 155 4.53 0.88 1.37
N ILE A 156 5.84 1.00 1.40
CA ILE A 156 6.76 -0.12 1.11
C ILE A 156 7.57 -0.58 2.33
N TYR A 157 7.29 -0.07 3.51
CA TYR A 157 7.84 -0.59 4.76
C TYR A 157 6.83 -1.45 5.50
N LYS A 158 7.34 -2.53 6.13
CA LYS A 158 6.55 -3.48 6.92
C LYS A 158 7.42 -4.06 8.03
N SER A 159 6.81 -4.49 9.14
CA SER A 159 7.51 -5.19 10.20
C SER A 159 8.19 -6.46 9.69
N ASP A 160 9.40 -6.77 10.21
CA ASP A 160 10.17 -7.96 9.86
C ASP A 160 9.47 -9.27 10.25
N GLU A 161 8.50 -9.23 11.16
CA GLU A 161 7.61 -10.35 11.49
C GLU A 161 6.87 -10.90 10.25
N TRP A 162 6.68 -10.07 9.22
CA TRP A 162 6.00 -10.41 7.97
C TRP A 162 6.95 -10.79 6.82
N ILE A 163 8.25 -10.93 7.09
CA ILE A 163 9.27 -11.18 6.04
C ILE A 163 8.98 -12.45 5.21
N TYR A 164 8.26 -13.40 5.79
CA TYR A 164 7.85 -14.63 5.11
C TYR A 164 6.92 -14.40 3.91
N GLU A 165 6.25 -13.24 3.86
CA GLU A 165 5.37 -12.89 2.75
C GLU A 165 6.13 -12.54 1.47
N LYS A 166 7.40 -12.11 1.57
CA LYS A 166 8.19 -11.65 0.42
C LYS A 166 7.39 -10.73 -0.49
N GLU A 167 6.76 -9.73 0.14
CA GLU A 167 5.72 -8.91 -0.46
C GLU A 167 6.29 -7.93 -1.48
N HIS A 168 5.53 -7.75 -2.55
CA HIS A 168 5.63 -6.65 -3.49
C HIS A 168 4.29 -5.91 -3.52
N ARG A 169 4.31 -4.61 -3.70
CA ARG A 169 3.12 -3.77 -3.74
C ARG A 169 3.01 -3.04 -5.05
N PHE A 170 1.90 -3.25 -5.73
CA PHE A 170 1.49 -2.40 -6.82
C PHE A 170 0.65 -1.27 -6.23
N LEU A 171 1.16 -0.03 -6.31
CA LEU A 171 0.49 1.16 -5.80
C LEU A 171 -0.35 1.77 -6.90
N VAL A 172 -1.64 1.99 -6.62
CA VAL A 172 -2.59 2.52 -7.60
C VAL A 172 -3.36 3.71 -7.05
N PRO A 173 -3.57 4.76 -7.85
CA PRO A 173 -4.49 5.83 -7.47
C PRO A 173 -5.92 5.30 -7.37
N LEU A 174 -6.56 5.47 -6.22
CA LEU A 174 -7.91 4.94 -6.01
C LEU A 174 -8.98 5.58 -6.92
N HIS A 175 -8.70 6.75 -7.49
CA HIS A 175 -9.61 7.37 -8.46
C HIS A 175 -9.64 6.64 -9.82
N ARG A 176 -8.62 5.81 -10.12
CA ARG A 176 -8.58 4.94 -11.31
C ARG A 176 -9.30 3.60 -11.12
N CYS A 177 -9.80 3.32 -9.93
CA CYS A 177 -10.51 2.08 -9.69
C CYS A 177 -11.91 2.13 -10.32
N SER A 178 -12.25 1.12 -11.12
CA SER A 178 -13.53 1.02 -11.83
C SER A 178 -14.74 0.80 -10.91
N VAL A 179 -14.52 0.19 -9.74
CA VAL A 179 -15.58 -0.11 -8.77
C VAL A 179 -15.17 0.34 -7.38
N CYS A 180 -16.06 1.06 -6.70
CA CYS A 180 -15.89 1.48 -5.33
C CYS A 180 -17.00 0.86 -4.48
N PHE A 181 -16.63 0.09 -3.45
CA PHE A 181 -17.57 -0.36 -2.43
C PHE A 181 -17.57 0.65 -1.27
N GLU A 182 -18.60 1.46 -1.19
CA GLU A 182 -18.83 2.34 -0.05
C GLU A 182 -19.57 1.61 1.08
N GLY A 183 -19.29 2.00 2.31
CA GLY A 183 -20.05 1.56 3.48
C GLY A 183 -19.48 0.38 4.27
N ILE A 184 -18.37 -0.26 3.85
CA ILE A 184 -17.69 -1.26 4.66
C ILE A 184 -16.26 -0.78 4.95
N PRO A 185 -15.94 -0.36 6.18
CA PRO A 185 -14.64 0.23 6.53
C PRO A 185 -13.42 -0.64 6.21
N SER A 186 -13.62 -1.96 6.11
CA SER A 186 -12.57 -2.95 5.81
C SER A 186 -12.40 -3.28 4.33
N LYS A 187 -13.19 -2.70 3.43
CA LYS A 187 -13.14 -3.03 2.00
C LYS A 187 -12.50 -1.91 1.21
N GLY A 188 -11.33 -2.19 0.63
CA GLY A 188 -10.68 -1.30 -0.34
C GLY A 188 -11.49 -1.17 -1.63
N LYS A 189 -11.10 -0.21 -2.47
CA LYS A 189 -11.61 -0.10 -3.83
C LYS A 189 -11.11 -1.26 -4.69
N ILE A 190 -11.89 -1.64 -5.68
CA ILE A 190 -11.55 -2.70 -6.61
C ILE A 190 -11.20 -2.08 -7.97
N ILE A 191 -10.08 -2.52 -8.52
CA ILE A 191 -9.63 -2.15 -9.85
C ILE A 191 -9.87 -3.34 -10.80
N ASP A 192 -10.46 -3.07 -11.95
CA ASP A 192 -10.54 -4.05 -13.02
C ASP A 192 -9.18 -4.16 -13.73
N ALA A 193 -8.56 -5.32 -13.63
CA ALA A 193 -7.27 -5.59 -14.25
C ALA A 193 -7.28 -5.46 -15.77
N ARG A 194 -8.46 -5.48 -16.42
CA ARG A 194 -8.66 -5.29 -17.86
C ARG A 194 -8.78 -3.83 -18.25
N SER A 195 -9.31 -2.98 -17.37
CA SER A 195 -9.69 -1.60 -17.69
C SER A 195 -8.52 -0.60 -17.71
N VAL A 196 -7.35 -1.00 -17.30
CA VAL A 196 -6.12 -0.17 -17.38
C VAL A 196 -5.62 -0.03 -18.84
N HIS A 197 -6.35 -0.61 -19.81
CA HIS A 197 -5.95 -0.65 -21.21
C HIS A 197 -6.55 0.45 -22.10
N ASP A 198 -7.56 1.16 -21.61
CA ASP A 198 -8.36 2.08 -22.44
C ASP A 198 -8.17 3.57 -22.05
N VAL A 199 -6.99 3.93 -21.50
CA VAL A 199 -6.62 5.32 -21.24
C VAL A 199 -5.32 5.66 -21.96
#